data_9c28ab8aa1307d6c37bec72698299c25
#
_entry.id   9c28ab8aa1307d6c37bec72698299c25
#
_cell.length_a   1.000
_cell.length_b   1.000
_cell.length_c   1.000
_cell.angle_alpha   90.00
_cell.angle_beta   90.00
_cell.angle_gamma   90.00
#
_symmetry.space_group_name_H-M   'P 1'
#
loop_
_entity.id
_entity.type
_entity.pdbx_description
1 polymer ?
#
loop_
_entity_poly.entity_id
_entity_poly.type
_entity_poly.pdbx_seq_one_letter_code
_entity_poly.pdbx_strand_id
1 'polypeptide(L)'
;MTSKAIVKCDSKWRSLALGVLALMLWQAGPASAADEPDLIFRRSTVFKWLSPNDKLATYAVDDPEVEGVACHFTVPEKGGFKGWLGLAEEVSDISLACRQIGPIKFQHKLEQGDDMFRQRRSLFFKKMQIVRGCDAKRNVLVYMVYSDRLIEGSPKNSTSSVPIMPWGAADAAIQKCGEFIQ
;
A
#
# COMPACT_ATOMS: atom_id res chain seq x y z
N MET A 1 -3.46 12.06 -75.92
CA MET A 1 -3.46 13.31 -75.10
C MET A 1 -4.06 12.98 -73.75
N THR A 2 -3.25 12.67 -72.79
CA THR A 2 -3.66 12.24 -71.47
C THR A 2 -3.33 13.35 -70.46
N SER A 3 -4.36 13.99 -69.93
CA SER A 3 -4.25 15.07 -68.95
C SER A 3 -4.09 14.47 -67.55
N LYS A 4 -2.96 14.75 -66.87
CA LYS A 4 -2.73 14.38 -65.47
C LYS A 4 -3.33 15.45 -64.57
N ALA A 5 -4.34 15.10 -63.80
CA ALA A 5 -4.85 15.91 -62.72
C ALA A 5 -3.94 15.83 -61.47
N ILE A 6 -3.36 16.96 -61.09
CA ILE A 6 -2.56 17.11 -59.88
C ILE A 6 -3.52 17.44 -58.74
N VAL A 7 -3.70 16.53 -57.78
CA VAL A 7 -4.44 16.77 -56.55
C VAL A 7 -3.55 17.60 -55.59
N LYS A 8 -3.88 18.84 -55.37
CA LYS A 8 -3.28 19.68 -54.33
C LYS A 8 -3.77 19.19 -52.96
N CYS A 9 -2.86 18.60 -52.19
CA CYS A 9 -3.11 18.22 -50.80
C CYS A 9 -3.09 19.47 -49.91
N ASP A 10 -4.24 19.83 -49.37
CA ASP A 10 -4.42 21.01 -48.53
C ASP A 10 -3.67 20.89 -47.22
N SER A 11 -2.77 21.85 -46.97
CA SER A 11 -1.91 21.90 -45.76
C SER A 11 -2.67 22.13 -44.44
N LYS A 12 -3.96 22.48 -44.50
CA LYS A 12 -4.81 22.76 -43.32
C LYS A 12 -5.18 21.51 -42.51
N TRP A 13 -5.20 20.32 -43.14
CA TRP A 13 -5.52 19.07 -42.42
C TRP A 13 -4.36 18.53 -41.60
N ARG A 14 -3.11 18.88 -41.93
CA ARG A 14 -1.94 18.46 -41.13
C ARG A 14 -1.83 19.19 -39.78
N SER A 15 -2.29 20.44 -39.74
CA SER A 15 -2.25 21.23 -38.49
C SER A 15 -3.32 20.79 -37.47
N LEU A 16 -4.47 20.30 -37.94
CA LEU A 16 -5.54 19.80 -37.07
C LEU A 16 -5.17 18.44 -36.45
N ALA A 17 -4.51 17.56 -37.18
CA ALA A 17 -4.10 16.24 -36.68
C ALA A 17 -3.02 16.33 -35.59
N LEU A 18 -2.09 17.29 -35.69
CA LEU A 18 -1.07 17.53 -34.67
C LEU A 18 -1.61 18.15 -33.38
N GLY A 19 -2.67 18.99 -33.48
CA GLY A 19 -3.31 19.59 -32.32
C GLY A 19 -4.10 18.59 -31.48
N VAL A 20 -4.74 17.59 -32.10
CA VAL A 20 -5.51 16.57 -31.38
C VAL A 20 -4.58 15.57 -30.69
N LEU A 21 -3.41 15.27 -31.27
CA LEU A 21 -2.42 14.36 -30.63
C LEU A 21 -1.77 14.99 -29.40
N ALA A 22 -1.58 16.31 -29.38
CA ALA A 22 -0.99 17.04 -28.25
C ALA A 22 -1.96 17.15 -27.04
N LEU A 23 -3.28 17.17 -27.28
CA LEU A 23 -4.28 17.24 -26.21
C LEU A 23 -4.50 15.87 -25.50
N MET A 24 -4.20 14.76 -26.16
CA MET A 24 -4.32 13.43 -25.52
C MET A 24 -3.17 13.05 -24.59
N LEU A 25 -2.04 13.76 -24.63
CA LEU A 25 -0.88 13.49 -23.78
C LEU A 25 -0.94 14.17 -22.41
N TRP A 26 -1.94 15.02 -22.13
CA TRP A 26 -2.00 15.80 -20.89
C TRP A 26 -2.97 15.24 -19.84
N GLN A 27 -3.54 14.05 -20.06
CA GLN A 27 -4.43 13.39 -19.08
C GLN A 27 -3.79 12.21 -18.34
N ALA A 28 -2.48 12.07 -18.38
CA ALA A 28 -1.79 11.20 -17.43
C ALA A 28 -1.73 11.91 -16.08
N GLY A 29 -2.85 11.86 -15.32
CA GLY A 29 -2.84 12.21 -13.90
C GLY A 29 -1.78 11.36 -13.20
N PRO A 30 -1.15 11.85 -12.11
CA PRO A 30 -0.21 11.06 -11.36
C PRO A 30 -0.90 9.78 -10.93
N ALA A 31 -0.40 8.63 -11.39
CA ALA A 31 -0.80 7.34 -10.85
C ALA A 31 -0.48 7.42 -9.36
N SER A 32 -1.52 7.39 -8.52
CA SER A 32 -1.37 7.40 -7.08
C SER A 32 -0.53 6.20 -6.68
N ALA A 33 0.66 6.44 -6.16
CA ALA A 33 1.55 5.43 -5.61
C ALA A 33 1.08 4.99 -4.19
N ALA A 34 -0.25 4.89 -4.00
CA ALA A 34 -0.88 4.67 -2.70
C ALA A 34 -0.61 3.28 -2.10
N ASP A 35 -0.04 2.36 -2.87
CA ASP A 35 0.09 0.95 -2.45
C ASP A 35 1.52 0.57 -2.02
N GLU A 36 2.49 1.49 -2.03
CA GLU A 36 3.87 1.19 -1.62
C GLU A 36 4.15 1.81 -0.25
N PRO A 37 4.62 0.99 0.74
CA PRO A 37 4.85 1.51 2.09
C PRO A 37 6.01 2.48 2.12
N ASP A 38 5.85 3.55 2.89
CA ASP A 38 6.86 4.57 3.12
C ASP A 38 7.94 4.08 4.06
N LEU A 39 9.19 4.10 3.61
CA LEU A 39 10.30 3.79 4.48
C LEU A 39 10.55 4.93 5.48
N ILE A 40 10.43 4.64 6.78
CA ILE A 40 10.67 5.60 7.85
C ILE A 40 12.14 5.62 8.26
N PHE A 41 12.69 4.45 8.60
CA PHE A 41 14.12 4.31 8.90
C PHE A 41 14.61 2.87 8.78
N ARG A 42 15.93 2.72 8.72
CA ARG A 42 16.63 1.43 8.81
C ARG A 42 17.64 1.47 9.95
N ARG A 43 17.79 0.35 10.65
CA ARG A 43 18.80 0.15 11.70
C ARG A 43 19.59 -1.11 11.43
N SER A 44 20.93 -1.01 11.33
CA SER A 44 21.80 -2.18 11.26
C SER A 44 21.79 -2.92 12.59
N THR A 45 21.64 -4.25 12.53
CA THR A 45 21.57 -5.13 13.73
C THR A 45 22.83 -5.92 13.94
N VAL A 46 23.55 -6.28 12.86
CA VAL A 46 24.76 -7.09 12.91
C VAL A 46 25.83 -6.42 12.07
N PHE A 47 27.05 -6.32 12.61
CA PHE A 47 28.22 -5.88 11.88
C PHE A 47 28.87 -7.08 11.15
N LYS A 48 28.97 -7.00 9.83
CA LYS A 48 29.63 -7.98 8.96
C LYS A 48 30.79 -7.30 8.23
N TRP A 49 32.01 -7.83 8.38
CA TRP A 49 33.26 -7.20 7.89
C TRP A 49 33.39 -7.24 6.36
N LEU A 50 32.79 -8.25 5.70
CA LEU A 50 32.96 -8.50 4.26
C LEU A 50 31.63 -8.49 3.45
N SER A 51 30.52 -8.15 4.08
CA SER A 51 29.22 -8.09 3.42
C SER A 51 28.34 -7.01 4.04
N PRO A 52 27.33 -6.47 3.30
CA PRO A 52 26.36 -5.56 3.89
C PRO A 52 25.68 -6.16 5.13
N ASN A 53 25.51 -5.33 6.15
CA ASN A 53 24.90 -5.72 7.42
C ASN A 53 23.43 -6.07 7.27
N ASP A 54 22.95 -7.00 8.10
CA ASP A 54 21.52 -7.22 8.30
C ASP A 54 20.93 -5.99 8.99
N LYS A 55 19.69 -5.63 8.63
CA LYS A 55 19.01 -4.43 9.09
C LYS A 55 17.59 -4.76 9.52
N LEU A 56 17.05 -3.93 10.38
CA LEU A 56 15.61 -3.79 10.58
C LEU A 56 15.15 -2.54 9.83
N ALA A 57 14.11 -2.66 9.03
CA ALA A 57 13.49 -1.57 8.32
C ALA A 57 12.07 -1.37 8.83
N THR A 58 11.75 -0.13 9.21
CA THR A 58 10.42 0.27 9.65
C THR A 58 9.77 1.06 8.54
N TYR A 59 8.56 0.65 8.18
CA TYR A 59 7.72 1.26 7.16
C TYR A 59 6.43 1.77 7.76
N ALA A 60 5.84 2.76 7.11
CA ALA A 60 4.49 3.23 7.36
C ALA A 60 3.60 2.95 6.16
N VAL A 61 2.32 2.76 6.43
CA VAL A 61 1.28 2.62 5.42
C VAL A 61 -0.05 3.07 6.00
N ASP A 62 -0.82 3.82 5.22
CA ASP A 62 -2.18 4.21 5.56
C ASP A 62 -3.17 3.15 5.08
N ASP A 63 -4.30 3.00 5.79
CA ASP A 63 -5.37 2.13 5.33
C ASP A 63 -6.10 2.81 4.15
N PRO A 64 -6.08 2.25 2.94
CA PRO A 64 -6.68 2.88 1.77
C PRO A 64 -8.21 2.91 1.81
N GLU A 65 -8.84 2.09 2.67
CA GLU A 65 -10.30 1.96 2.76
C GLU A 65 -10.88 2.51 4.06
N VAL A 66 -10.01 2.80 5.04
CA VAL A 66 -10.39 3.40 6.33
C VAL A 66 -9.52 4.63 6.59
N GLU A 67 -9.99 5.80 6.17
CA GLU A 67 -9.29 7.05 6.44
C GLU A 67 -9.06 7.24 7.95
N GLY A 68 -7.94 7.86 8.30
CA GLY A 68 -7.60 8.18 9.69
C GLY A 68 -6.89 7.07 10.44
N VAL A 69 -6.44 6.01 9.77
CA VAL A 69 -5.60 4.95 10.34
C VAL A 69 -4.28 4.86 9.61
N ALA A 70 -3.17 4.87 10.35
CA ALA A 70 -1.84 4.53 9.85
C ALA A 70 -1.27 3.34 10.62
N CYS A 71 -0.58 2.46 9.90
CA CYS A 71 0.10 1.30 10.43
C CYS A 71 1.61 1.43 10.22
N HIS A 72 2.39 1.15 11.25
CA HIS A 72 3.83 0.99 11.18
C HIS A 72 4.18 -0.47 11.38
N PHE A 73 5.06 -0.99 10.54
CA PHE A 73 5.54 -2.36 10.68
C PHE A 73 7.05 -2.42 10.45
N THR A 74 7.69 -3.36 11.14
CA THR A 74 9.13 -3.56 11.05
C THR A 74 9.41 -4.95 10.55
N VAL A 75 10.28 -5.04 9.54
CA VAL A 75 10.70 -6.29 8.93
C VAL A 75 12.23 -6.39 8.89
N PRO A 76 12.80 -7.60 9.01
CA PRO A 76 14.22 -7.81 8.81
C PRO A 76 14.58 -7.76 7.31
N GLU A 77 15.60 -6.98 6.97
CA GLU A 77 16.25 -6.97 5.67
C GLU A 77 17.63 -7.63 5.78
N LYS A 78 17.84 -8.74 5.08
CA LYS A 78 19.16 -9.38 5.03
C LYS A 78 20.10 -8.61 4.11
N GLY A 79 21.31 -8.34 4.58
CA GLY A 79 22.39 -7.79 3.78
C GLY A 79 23.07 -8.84 2.89
N GLY A 80 23.87 -8.37 1.91
CA GLY A 80 24.67 -9.20 1.02
C GLY A 80 24.01 -9.53 -0.32
N PHE A 81 24.77 -10.27 -1.17
CA PHE A 81 24.36 -10.58 -2.54
C PHE A 81 23.05 -11.37 -2.62
N LYS A 82 22.78 -12.25 -1.65
CA LYS A 82 21.52 -13.01 -1.56
C LYS A 82 20.31 -12.12 -1.24
N GLY A 83 20.52 -11.07 -0.44
CA GLY A 83 19.47 -10.06 -0.16
C GLY A 83 19.13 -9.24 -1.40
N TRP A 84 20.13 -8.88 -2.20
CA TRP A 84 19.95 -8.15 -3.45
C TRP A 84 19.15 -8.94 -4.50
N LEU A 85 19.34 -10.27 -4.56
CA LEU A 85 18.57 -11.16 -5.45
C LEU A 85 17.18 -11.51 -4.93
N GLY A 86 16.75 -11.02 -3.76
CA GLY A 86 15.46 -11.35 -3.15
C GLY A 86 15.31 -12.82 -2.74
N LEU A 87 16.41 -13.60 -2.74
CA LEU A 87 16.43 -15.04 -2.49
C LEU A 87 16.61 -15.39 -1.00
N ALA A 88 16.88 -14.41 -0.13
CA ALA A 88 17.29 -14.63 1.25
C ALA A 88 16.29 -14.18 2.31
N GLU A 89 15.02 -14.13 1.99
CA GLU A 89 14.00 -13.80 2.99
C GLU A 89 13.48 -15.05 3.72
N GLU A 90 14.13 -15.39 4.80
CA GLU A 90 13.43 -15.97 5.94
C GLU A 90 12.76 -14.80 6.67
N VAL A 91 11.49 -14.55 6.42
CA VAL A 91 10.70 -13.57 7.18
C VAL A 91 10.55 -14.14 8.58
N SER A 92 11.41 -13.73 9.50
CA SER A 92 11.37 -14.24 10.85
C SER A 92 10.25 -13.53 11.62
N ASP A 93 10.41 -12.34 12.08
CA ASP A 93 9.43 -11.71 12.95
C ASP A 93 8.98 -10.36 12.36
N ILE A 94 7.67 -10.17 12.25
CA ILE A 94 7.04 -8.93 11.79
C ILE A 94 6.38 -8.29 12.99
N SER A 95 6.70 -7.04 13.30
CA SER A 95 5.96 -6.24 14.26
C SER A 95 4.96 -5.35 13.55
N LEU A 96 3.79 -5.15 14.15
CA LEU A 96 2.74 -4.27 13.63
C LEU A 96 2.23 -3.33 14.73
N ALA A 97 2.10 -2.06 14.42
CA ALA A 97 1.48 -1.07 15.29
C ALA A 97 0.62 -0.12 14.45
N CYS A 98 -0.69 -0.24 14.54
CA CYS A 98 -1.64 0.66 13.89
C CYS A 98 -2.18 1.67 14.91
N ARG A 99 -2.45 2.90 14.46
CA ARG A 99 -2.97 3.98 15.29
C ARG A 99 -4.00 4.81 14.54
N GLN A 100 -4.97 5.32 15.26
CA GLN A 100 -5.81 6.39 14.76
C GLN A 100 -4.95 7.67 14.68
N ILE A 101 -4.94 8.30 13.50
CA ILE A 101 -4.18 9.53 13.21
C ILE A 101 -5.07 10.67 12.73
N GLY A 102 -6.36 10.42 12.59
CA GLY A 102 -7.36 11.37 12.13
C GLY A 102 -8.78 10.90 12.47
N PRO A 103 -9.81 11.63 12.05
CA PRO A 103 -11.19 11.15 12.12
C PRO A 103 -11.32 9.89 11.27
N ILE A 104 -11.95 8.84 11.87
CA ILE A 104 -12.18 7.59 11.13
C ILE A 104 -13.32 7.78 10.13
N LYS A 105 -13.08 7.31 8.89
CA LYS A 105 -14.05 7.37 7.81
C LYS A 105 -13.95 6.13 6.94
N PHE A 106 -15.01 5.33 6.91
CA PHE A 106 -15.07 4.14 6.05
C PHE A 106 -15.48 4.56 4.63
N GLN A 107 -14.70 4.12 3.63
CA GLN A 107 -14.98 4.41 2.22
C GLN A 107 -16.14 3.56 1.69
N HIS A 108 -16.27 2.34 2.18
CA HIS A 108 -17.31 1.38 1.82
C HIS A 108 -17.48 0.32 2.91
N LYS A 109 -18.35 -0.65 2.69
CA LYS A 109 -18.47 -1.81 3.58
C LYS A 109 -17.30 -2.76 3.38
N LEU A 110 -16.81 -3.33 4.48
CA LEU A 110 -15.67 -4.21 4.55
C LEU A 110 -16.08 -5.62 4.95
N GLU A 111 -15.31 -6.61 4.55
CA GLU A 111 -15.46 -7.98 5.04
C GLU A 111 -14.54 -8.23 6.24
N GLN A 112 -14.95 -9.12 7.16
CA GLN A 112 -14.10 -9.51 8.30
C GLN A 112 -12.87 -10.29 7.83
N GLY A 113 -11.69 -9.80 8.18
CA GLY A 113 -10.43 -10.40 7.76
C GLY A 113 -10.04 -10.07 6.33
N ASP A 114 -10.64 -9.03 5.75
CA ASP A 114 -10.33 -8.57 4.39
C ASP A 114 -8.89 -8.03 4.30
N ASP A 115 -8.25 -8.32 3.17
CA ASP A 115 -6.91 -7.79 2.87
C ASP A 115 -6.96 -6.27 2.81
N MET A 116 -6.09 -5.59 3.57
CA MET A 116 -5.93 -4.14 3.54
C MET A 116 -5.55 -3.64 2.15
N PHE A 117 -4.84 -4.45 1.38
CA PHE A 117 -4.45 -4.18 0.01
C PHE A 117 -5.01 -5.23 -0.94
N ARG A 118 -6.20 -4.99 -1.51
CA ARG A 118 -6.87 -5.92 -2.46
C ARG A 118 -6.06 -6.15 -3.73
N GLN A 119 -5.25 -5.18 -4.14
CA GLN A 119 -4.40 -5.30 -5.30
C GLN A 119 -2.93 -5.32 -4.86
N ARG A 120 -2.35 -6.51 -4.80
CA ARG A 120 -0.93 -6.75 -4.47
C ARG A 120 -0.01 -6.20 -5.59
N ARG A 121 -0.02 -4.90 -5.80
CA ARG A 121 0.82 -4.24 -6.83
C ARG A 121 2.27 -4.12 -6.40
N SER A 122 2.53 -3.97 -5.12
CA SER A 122 3.87 -3.90 -4.58
C SER A 122 4.49 -5.29 -4.42
N LEU A 123 5.76 -5.44 -4.81
CA LEU A 123 6.54 -6.66 -4.56
C LEU A 123 6.69 -6.95 -3.05
N PHE A 124 6.57 -5.90 -2.23
CA PHE A 124 6.64 -5.96 -0.79
C PHE A 124 5.50 -6.79 -0.19
N PHE A 125 4.25 -6.54 -0.59
CA PHE A 125 3.05 -7.23 -0.11
C PHE A 125 2.83 -8.62 -0.74
N LYS A 126 3.68 -9.06 -1.66
CA LYS A 126 3.63 -10.46 -2.17
C LYS A 126 4.05 -11.49 -1.14
N LYS A 127 4.77 -11.07 -0.08
CA LYS A 127 5.33 -11.97 0.94
C LYS A 127 4.73 -11.78 2.33
N MET A 128 4.01 -10.69 2.52
CA MET A 128 3.39 -10.28 3.77
C MET A 128 2.00 -9.75 3.49
N GLN A 129 1.03 -10.16 4.29
CA GLN A 129 -0.34 -9.69 4.20
C GLN A 129 -0.73 -8.94 5.46
N ILE A 130 -1.45 -7.84 5.28
CA ILE A 130 -2.10 -7.11 6.36
C ILE A 130 -3.61 -7.24 6.13
N VAL A 131 -4.29 -7.85 7.09
CA VAL A 131 -5.75 -7.99 7.07
C VAL A 131 -6.35 -7.15 8.19
N ARG A 132 -7.59 -6.72 8.00
CA ARG A 132 -8.33 -5.96 9.00
C ARG A 132 -9.67 -6.59 9.30
N GLY A 133 -10.15 -6.30 10.48
CA GLY A 133 -11.49 -6.67 10.94
C GLY A 133 -12.01 -5.67 11.96
N CYS A 134 -13.23 -5.86 12.39
CA CYS A 134 -13.89 -5.01 13.38
C CYS A 134 -14.37 -5.84 14.56
N ASP A 135 -13.95 -5.48 15.78
CA ASP A 135 -14.64 -5.86 17.01
C ASP A 135 -15.82 -4.89 17.24
N ALA A 136 -16.97 -5.24 16.70
CA ALA A 136 -18.17 -4.40 16.75
C ALA A 136 -18.64 -4.13 18.21
N LYS A 137 -18.39 -5.06 19.12
CA LYS A 137 -18.78 -4.91 20.54
C LYS A 137 -18.01 -3.79 21.22
N ARG A 138 -16.73 -3.59 20.84
CA ARG A 138 -15.84 -2.61 21.46
C ARG A 138 -15.59 -1.40 20.59
N ASN A 139 -16.11 -1.40 19.37
CA ASN A 139 -15.85 -0.39 18.33
C ASN A 139 -14.35 -0.22 18.07
N VAL A 140 -13.67 -1.32 17.79
CA VAL A 140 -12.22 -1.40 17.61
C VAL A 140 -11.91 -2.03 16.25
N LEU A 141 -11.10 -1.36 15.44
CA LEU A 141 -10.48 -1.98 14.27
C LEU A 141 -9.32 -2.87 14.72
N VAL A 142 -9.25 -4.06 14.17
CA VAL A 142 -8.21 -5.04 14.46
C VAL A 142 -7.43 -5.32 13.18
N TYR A 143 -6.15 -5.07 13.21
CA TYR A 143 -5.22 -5.34 12.11
C TYR A 143 -4.31 -6.50 12.47
N MET A 144 -4.10 -7.41 11.53
CA MET A 144 -3.16 -8.50 11.69
C MET A 144 -2.26 -8.58 10.47
N VAL A 145 -0.96 -8.62 10.72
CA VAL A 145 0.04 -8.91 9.68
C VAL A 145 0.50 -10.35 9.81
N TYR A 146 0.66 -11.04 8.70
CA TYR A 146 1.22 -12.38 8.66
C TYR A 146 2.06 -12.60 7.39
N SER A 147 2.98 -13.59 7.47
CA SER A 147 3.82 -13.99 6.35
C SER A 147 3.13 -15.08 5.54
N ASP A 148 3.10 -14.94 4.20
CA ASP A 148 2.59 -15.98 3.28
C ASP A 148 3.47 -17.23 3.23
N ARG A 149 4.68 -17.17 3.81
CA ARG A 149 5.65 -18.26 3.72
C ARG A 149 5.58 -19.18 4.92
N LEU A 150 4.98 -20.34 4.72
CA LEU A 150 5.05 -21.46 5.66
C LEU A 150 6.34 -22.25 5.38
N ILE A 151 7.27 -22.25 6.34
CA ILE A 151 8.45 -23.14 6.30
C ILE A 151 8.16 -24.38 7.13
N GLU A 152 7.66 -24.20 8.34
CA GLU A 152 7.12 -25.23 9.24
C GLU A 152 6.21 -24.57 10.28
N GLY A 153 5.05 -25.18 10.58
CA GLY A 153 4.11 -24.69 11.60
C GLY A 153 3.22 -23.52 11.14
N SER A 154 2.81 -22.67 12.08
CA SER A 154 1.93 -21.52 11.80
C SER A 154 2.74 -20.33 11.26
N PRO A 155 2.14 -19.52 10.38
CA PRO A 155 2.79 -18.31 9.90
C PRO A 155 3.09 -17.34 11.05
N LYS A 156 4.25 -16.68 10.98
CA LYS A 156 4.59 -15.58 11.89
C LYS A 156 3.59 -14.47 11.72
N ASN A 157 3.05 -13.96 12.80
CA ASN A 157 2.00 -12.94 12.79
C ASN A 157 2.16 -11.93 13.93
N SER A 158 1.53 -10.77 13.76
CA SER A 158 1.41 -9.76 14.79
C SER A 158 0.06 -9.06 14.65
N THR A 159 -0.55 -8.68 15.77
CA THR A 159 -1.87 -8.05 15.80
C THR A 159 -1.78 -6.67 16.45
N SER A 160 -2.50 -5.71 15.89
CA SER A 160 -2.66 -4.36 16.44
C SER A 160 -4.14 -3.99 16.48
N SER A 161 -4.55 -3.30 17.55
CA SER A 161 -5.92 -2.84 17.76
C SER A 161 -5.97 -1.32 17.77
N VAL A 162 -6.96 -0.75 17.06
CA VAL A 162 -7.18 0.70 16.94
C VAL A 162 -8.59 1.01 17.46
N PRO A 163 -8.75 1.46 18.71
CA PRO A 163 -10.03 1.97 19.19
C PRO A 163 -10.46 3.17 18.33
N ILE A 164 -11.73 3.20 17.92
CA ILE A 164 -12.29 4.34 17.21
C ILE A 164 -12.74 5.36 18.24
N MET A 165 -12.02 6.46 18.33
CA MET A 165 -12.22 7.53 19.30
C MET A 165 -12.64 8.84 18.61
N PRO A 166 -13.31 9.77 19.32
CA PRO A 166 -13.56 11.10 18.82
C PRO A 166 -12.23 11.77 18.42
N TRP A 167 -12.22 12.48 17.32
CA TRP A 167 -11.05 13.20 16.84
C TRP A 167 -11.38 14.68 16.68
N GLY A 168 -10.71 15.54 17.43
CA GLY A 168 -10.94 16.98 17.41
C GLY A 168 -12.07 17.41 18.37
N ALA A 169 -13.12 18.08 17.84
CA ALA A 169 -14.21 18.58 18.64
C ALA A 169 -14.97 17.44 19.35
N ALA A 170 -15.36 17.68 20.61
CA ALA A 170 -16.03 16.68 21.46
C ALA A 170 -17.34 16.12 20.88
N ASP A 171 -17.97 16.85 19.95
CA ASP A 171 -19.25 16.49 19.32
C ASP A 171 -19.08 15.79 17.95
N ALA A 172 -17.85 15.45 17.56
CA ALA A 172 -17.64 14.73 16.29
C ALA A 172 -18.30 13.36 16.36
N ALA A 173 -19.19 13.07 15.42
CA ALA A 173 -19.87 11.79 15.32
C ALA A 173 -18.86 10.66 15.17
N ILE A 174 -18.88 9.70 16.09
CA ILE A 174 -18.02 8.51 16.05
C ILE A 174 -18.68 7.46 15.18
N GLN A 175 -18.01 7.05 14.13
CA GLN A 175 -18.47 5.92 13.31
C GLN A 175 -18.32 4.61 14.08
N LYS A 176 -19.30 3.72 13.94
CA LYS A 176 -19.24 2.37 14.52
C LYS A 176 -18.82 1.38 13.45
N CYS A 177 -17.66 0.77 13.60
CA CYS A 177 -17.14 -0.17 12.62
C CYS A 177 -18.10 -1.33 12.33
N GLY A 178 -18.93 -1.75 13.29
CA GLY A 178 -19.93 -2.79 13.08
C GLY A 178 -21.03 -2.46 12.05
N GLU A 179 -21.24 -1.18 11.76
CA GLU A 179 -22.20 -0.74 10.71
C GLU A 179 -21.62 -0.89 9.30
N PHE A 180 -20.32 -1.04 9.20
CA PHE A 180 -19.57 -1.14 7.94
C PHE A 180 -19.03 -2.56 7.65
N ILE A 181 -19.26 -3.53 8.52
CA ILE A 181 -18.89 -4.94 8.28
C ILE A 181 -20.07 -5.70 7.70
N GLN A 182 -19.77 -6.52 6.66
CA GLN A 182 -20.70 -7.44 6.03
C GLN A 182 -20.56 -8.83 6.60
#